data_b26108a3b08ccf623e95c4da25c068d0
#
_entry.id   b26108a3b08ccf623e95c4da25c068d0
#
_cell.length_a   1.000
_cell.length_b   1.000
_cell.length_c   1.000
_cell.angle_alpha   90.00
_cell.angle_beta   90.00
_cell.angle_gamma   90.00
#
_symmetry.space_group_name_H-M   'P 1'
#
loop_
_entity.id
_entity.type
_entity.pdbx_description
1 polymer ?
#
loop_
_entity_poly.entity_id
_entity_poly.type
_entity_poly.pdbx_seq_one_letter_code
_entity_poly.pdbx_strand_id
1 'polypeptide(L)'
;VRSTXXXXAKAVDFRDIDYTRPTCILMGQEKTGITQQALALADQDIIIPMIGMVQSLNVSVASALILYEAQRQRQNAGMYQRENSTLADEEQQRLLFEGGYPVLAKVAKRKGLPYPRVNEYGEIEADATWWATMQAGNEPGRKRCATEGHK
;
A
#
# COMPACT_ATOMS: atom_id res chain seq x y z
N VAL A 1 -6.21 8.03 -15.16
CA VAL A 1 -6.59 9.46 -15.19
C VAL A 1 -6.09 10.05 -16.48
N ARG A 2 -7.00 10.36 -17.37
CA ARG A 2 -6.65 11.02 -18.63
C ARG A 2 -6.82 12.51 -18.43
N SER A 3 -5.72 13.19 -18.26
CA SER A 3 -5.68 14.64 -18.34
C SER A 3 -5.44 15.02 -19.80
N THR A 4 -6.52 15.08 -20.61
CA THR A 4 -6.42 15.61 -21.98
C THR A 4 -7.65 16.42 -22.26
N UNK A 5 -7.43 17.33 -22.63
CA UNK A 5 -8.36 18.21 -22.97
C UNK A 5 -9.36 17.77 -23.94
N UNK A 6 -9.37 17.01 -24.23
CA UNK A 6 -10.30 16.61 -24.95
C UNK A 6 -11.33 16.09 -24.13
N UNK A 7 -11.80 16.69 -23.83
CA UNK A 7 -12.77 16.39 -23.22
C UNK A 7 -13.36 15.30 -23.65
N UNK A 8 -13.10 14.46 -23.35
CA UNK A 8 -13.69 13.66 -23.51
C UNK A 8 -14.88 13.96 -23.18
N ALA A 9 -15.75 14.20 -23.89
CA ALA A 9 -17.11 14.60 -23.69
C ALA A 9 -17.89 13.69 -22.71
N LYS A 10 -17.28 12.61 -22.28
CA LYS A 10 -17.87 11.63 -21.34
C LYS A 10 -17.08 11.48 -20.04
N ALA A 11 -16.04 12.30 -19.83
CA ALA A 11 -15.24 12.23 -18.60
C ALA A 11 -16.02 12.87 -17.44
N VAL A 12 -16.05 12.17 -16.32
CA VAL A 12 -16.75 12.57 -15.09
C VAL A 12 -15.72 13.11 -14.11
N ASP A 13 -16.10 14.11 -13.32
CA ASP A 13 -15.25 14.62 -12.24
C ASP A 13 -14.92 13.46 -11.30
N PHE A 14 -13.64 13.35 -10.92
CA PHE A 14 -13.17 12.25 -10.07
C PHE A 14 -13.93 12.17 -8.73
N ARG A 15 -14.46 13.30 -8.27
CA ARG A 15 -15.23 13.38 -7.03
C ARG A 15 -16.64 12.81 -7.13
N ASP A 16 -17.16 12.67 -8.36
CA ASP A 16 -18.52 12.17 -8.61
C ASP A 16 -18.56 10.64 -8.77
N ILE A 17 -17.39 9.96 -8.71
CA ILE A 17 -17.31 8.50 -8.75
C ILE A 17 -17.59 7.92 -7.36
N ASP A 18 -18.32 6.82 -7.31
CA ASP A 18 -18.61 6.09 -6.06
C ASP A 18 -17.46 5.12 -5.74
N TYR A 19 -16.55 5.56 -4.89
CA TYR A 19 -15.40 4.75 -4.45
C TYR A 19 -15.72 3.81 -3.28
N THR A 20 -16.96 3.78 -2.80
CA THR A 20 -17.36 2.80 -1.77
C THR A 20 -17.49 1.39 -2.37
N ARG A 21 -17.63 1.31 -3.68
CA ARG A 21 -17.64 0.05 -4.42
C ARG A 21 -16.21 -0.39 -4.76
N PRO A 22 -15.98 -1.71 -4.98
CA PRO A 22 -14.67 -2.18 -5.46
C PRO A 22 -14.28 -1.44 -6.75
N THR A 23 -13.16 -0.74 -6.71
CA THR A 23 -12.75 0.19 -7.78
C THR A 23 -11.29 -0.05 -8.15
N CYS A 24 -11.04 -0.20 -9.43
CA CYS A 24 -9.69 -0.27 -10.00
C CYS A 24 -9.41 1.04 -10.74
N ILE A 25 -8.33 1.72 -10.38
CA ILE A 25 -7.95 3.01 -10.99
C ILE A 25 -6.86 2.74 -12.03
N LEU A 26 -7.16 3.07 -13.28
CA LEU A 26 -6.23 2.90 -14.39
C LEU A 26 -5.49 4.21 -14.64
N MET A 27 -4.17 4.21 -14.49
CA MET A 27 -3.32 5.39 -14.65
C MET A 27 -2.44 5.22 -15.88
N GLY A 28 -2.30 6.28 -16.68
CA GLY A 28 -1.47 6.28 -17.87
C GLY A 28 -0.14 6.99 -17.65
N GLN A 29 0.87 6.62 -18.44
CA GLN A 29 2.16 7.31 -18.44
C GLN A 29 2.03 8.67 -19.14
N GLU A 30 2.89 9.61 -18.74
CA GLU A 30 2.86 10.99 -19.26
C GLU A 30 3.06 11.08 -20.78
N LYS A 31 3.93 10.25 -21.34
CA LYS A 31 4.30 10.34 -22.76
C LYS A 31 3.41 9.48 -23.67
N THR A 32 3.03 8.30 -23.23
CA THR A 32 2.29 7.34 -24.07
C THR A 32 0.81 7.22 -23.69
N GLY A 33 0.44 7.69 -22.51
CA GLY A 33 -0.93 7.59 -22.02
C GLY A 33 -1.34 6.14 -21.72
N ILE A 34 -2.64 5.91 -21.75
CA ILE A 34 -3.23 4.58 -21.54
C ILE A 34 -3.42 3.93 -22.92
N THR A 35 -3.09 2.66 -23.05
CA THR A 35 -3.25 1.93 -24.31
C THR A 35 -4.73 1.82 -24.69
N GLN A 36 -5.00 1.71 -25.98
CA GLN A 36 -6.38 1.55 -26.48
C GLN A 36 -7.05 0.29 -25.90
N GLN A 37 -6.27 -0.78 -25.73
CA GLN A 37 -6.77 -2.01 -25.15
C GLN A 37 -7.22 -1.80 -23.69
N ALA A 38 -6.42 -1.09 -22.90
CA ALA A 38 -6.75 -0.78 -21.52
C ALA A 38 -7.94 0.18 -21.40
N LEU A 39 -8.03 1.16 -22.33
CA LEU A 39 -9.17 2.08 -22.38
C LEU A 39 -10.49 1.34 -22.68
N ALA A 40 -10.42 0.30 -23.53
CA ALA A 40 -11.60 -0.49 -23.87
C ALA A 40 -12.15 -1.28 -22.68
N LEU A 41 -11.29 -1.56 -21.68
CA LEU A 41 -11.68 -2.29 -20.47
C LEU A 41 -12.20 -1.35 -19.35
N ALA A 42 -12.01 -0.03 -19.52
CA ALA A 42 -12.41 0.93 -18.50
C ALA A 42 -13.92 1.18 -18.58
N ASP A 43 -14.59 1.19 -17.44
CA ASP A 43 -16.03 1.46 -17.36
C ASP A 43 -16.32 2.96 -17.45
N GLN A 44 -15.43 3.82 -16.95
CA GLN A 44 -15.66 5.25 -16.88
C GLN A 44 -14.34 6.03 -16.95
N ASP A 45 -14.32 7.05 -17.79
CA ASP A 45 -13.23 8.03 -17.83
C ASP A 45 -13.45 9.07 -16.73
N ILE A 46 -12.39 9.41 -16.00
CA ILE A 46 -12.46 10.42 -14.94
C ILE A 46 -11.47 11.54 -15.21
N ILE A 47 -11.81 12.72 -14.74
CA ILE A 47 -10.98 13.92 -14.88
C ILE A 47 -10.81 14.59 -13.51
N ILE A 48 -9.62 15.13 -13.27
CA ILE A 48 -9.35 16.02 -12.15
C ILE A 48 -9.42 17.43 -12.73
N PRO A 49 -10.46 18.21 -12.41
CA PRO A 49 -10.60 19.57 -12.98
C PRO A 49 -9.46 20.46 -12.52
N MET A 50 -8.87 21.20 -13.44
CA MET A 50 -7.77 22.12 -13.15
C MET A 50 -8.11 23.51 -13.64
N ILE A 51 -7.86 24.49 -12.80
CA ILE A 51 -8.06 25.90 -13.11
C ILE A 51 -6.68 26.52 -13.34
N GLY A 52 -6.54 27.20 -14.45
CA GLY A 52 -5.30 27.90 -14.78
C GLY A 52 -4.58 27.29 -15.98
N MET A 53 -3.30 27.62 -16.11
CA MET A 53 -2.52 27.29 -17.30
C MET A 53 -1.98 25.86 -17.31
N VAL A 54 -1.91 25.20 -16.16
CA VAL A 54 -1.41 23.83 -16.06
C VAL A 54 -2.50 22.87 -16.54
N GLN A 55 -2.17 22.04 -17.52
CA GLN A 55 -3.13 21.13 -18.15
C GLN A 55 -3.01 19.67 -17.70
N SER A 56 -1.96 19.36 -16.94
CA SER A 56 -1.76 17.99 -16.47
C SER A 56 -1.07 17.97 -15.11
N LEU A 57 -1.38 16.94 -14.34
CA LEU A 57 -0.73 16.63 -13.06
C LEU A 57 0.21 15.46 -13.26
N ASN A 58 1.28 15.44 -12.47
CA ASN A 58 2.10 14.23 -12.31
C ASN A 58 1.18 13.07 -11.88
N VAL A 59 1.43 11.88 -12.41
CA VAL A 59 0.62 10.69 -12.15
C VAL A 59 0.54 10.36 -10.64
N SER A 60 1.63 10.59 -9.91
CA SER A 60 1.66 10.37 -8.46
C SER A 60 0.73 11.33 -7.72
N VAL A 61 0.72 12.60 -8.15
CA VAL A 61 -0.16 13.62 -7.56
C VAL A 61 -1.62 13.30 -7.88
N ALA A 62 -1.92 12.93 -9.12
CA ALA A 62 -3.26 12.54 -9.53
C ALA A 62 -3.75 11.33 -8.73
N SER A 63 -2.87 10.33 -8.56
CA SER A 63 -3.18 9.14 -7.75
C SER A 63 -3.50 9.51 -6.30
N ALA A 64 -2.71 10.40 -5.70
CA ALA A 64 -2.92 10.84 -4.33
C ALA A 64 -4.28 11.51 -4.15
N LEU A 65 -4.67 12.38 -5.08
CA LEU A 65 -5.96 13.08 -5.02
C LEU A 65 -7.14 12.10 -5.09
N ILE A 66 -7.07 11.13 -6.01
CA ILE A 66 -8.12 10.13 -6.19
C ILE A 66 -8.23 9.23 -4.96
N LEU A 67 -7.08 8.76 -4.45
CA LEU A 67 -7.04 7.90 -3.26
C LEU A 67 -7.55 8.63 -2.02
N TYR A 68 -7.25 9.91 -1.89
CA TYR A 68 -7.71 10.73 -0.76
C TYR A 68 -9.23 10.93 -0.82
N GLU A 69 -9.78 11.15 -2.00
CA GLU A 69 -11.24 11.23 -2.20
C GLU A 69 -11.91 9.89 -1.90
N ALA A 70 -11.31 8.78 -2.37
CA ALA A 70 -11.81 7.45 -2.08
C ALA A 70 -11.81 7.17 -0.57
N GLN A 71 -10.74 7.57 0.14
CA GLN A 71 -10.65 7.45 1.59
C GLN A 71 -11.77 8.25 2.27
N ARG A 72 -11.98 9.50 1.85
CA ARG A 72 -13.03 10.37 2.40
C ARG A 72 -14.41 9.71 2.28
N GLN A 73 -14.74 9.20 1.09
CA GLN A 73 -16.03 8.56 0.85
C GLN A 73 -16.21 7.29 1.71
N ARG A 74 -15.17 6.44 1.77
CA ARG A 74 -15.20 5.19 2.55
C ARG A 74 -15.30 5.47 4.04
N GLN A 75 -14.60 6.51 4.52
CA GLN A 75 -14.66 6.93 5.93
C GLN A 75 -16.07 7.40 6.28
N ASN A 76 -16.69 8.23 5.43
CA ASN A 76 -18.05 8.71 5.62
C ASN A 76 -19.09 7.58 5.57
N ALA A 77 -18.80 6.53 4.81
CA ALA A 77 -19.64 5.33 4.73
C ALA A 77 -19.37 4.34 5.89
N GLY A 78 -18.45 4.66 6.81
CA GLY A 78 -18.13 3.80 7.96
C GLY A 78 -17.37 2.53 7.61
N MET A 79 -16.75 2.49 6.43
CA MET A 79 -16.09 1.25 5.94
C MET A 79 -14.81 0.91 6.71
N TYR A 80 -14.24 1.87 7.45
CA TYR A 80 -13.01 1.65 8.22
C TYR A 80 -13.29 1.27 9.68
N GLN A 81 -14.55 1.12 10.05
CA GLN A 81 -14.90 0.61 11.38
C GLN A 81 -14.60 -0.88 11.44
N ARG A 82 -14.03 -1.35 12.56
CA ARG A 82 -13.65 -2.76 12.74
C ARG A 82 -14.81 -3.73 12.45
N GLU A 83 -16.01 -3.33 12.84
CA GLU A 83 -17.25 -4.11 12.67
C GLU A 83 -17.57 -4.37 11.19
N ASN A 84 -17.07 -3.52 10.29
CA ASN A 84 -17.32 -3.60 8.85
C ASN A 84 -16.14 -4.21 8.08
N SER A 85 -15.15 -4.77 8.80
CA SER A 85 -14.01 -5.41 8.14
C SER A 85 -14.44 -6.68 7.43
N THR A 86 -14.04 -6.82 6.17
CA THR A 86 -14.29 -8.02 5.38
C THR A 86 -13.23 -9.10 5.61
N LEU A 87 -12.12 -8.74 6.29
CA LEU A 87 -11.03 -9.66 6.58
C LEU A 87 -11.19 -10.22 7.99
N ALA A 88 -10.93 -11.52 8.16
CA ALA A 88 -10.84 -12.14 9.47
C ALA A 88 -9.70 -11.49 10.27
N ASP A 89 -9.86 -11.40 11.59
CA ASP A 89 -8.87 -10.74 12.46
C ASP A 89 -7.46 -11.33 12.28
N GLU A 90 -7.35 -12.67 12.16
CA GLU A 90 -6.07 -13.36 11.95
C GLU A 90 -5.39 -12.91 10.65
N GLU A 91 -6.15 -12.82 9.57
CA GLU A 91 -5.64 -12.40 8.26
C GLU A 91 -5.22 -10.92 8.30
N GLN A 92 -6.01 -10.10 8.96
CA GLN A 92 -5.73 -8.68 9.14
C GLN A 92 -4.42 -8.50 9.92
N GLN A 93 -4.25 -9.24 11.03
CA GLN A 93 -3.05 -9.22 11.86
C GLN A 93 -1.82 -9.71 11.07
N ARG A 94 -2.00 -10.76 10.26
CA ARG A 94 -0.92 -11.25 9.40
C ARG A 94 -0.43 -10.17 8.43
N LEU A 95 -1.36 -9.51 7.76
CA LEU A 95 -1.05 -8.45 6.79
C LEU A 95 -0.40 -7.23 7.46
N LEU A 96 -0.88 -6.86 8.66
CA LEU A 96 -0.31 -5.76 9.43
C LEU A 96 1.15 -6.06 9.81
N PHE A 97 1.41 -7.28 10.29
CA PHE A 97 2.78 -7.67 10.69
C PHE A 97 3.70 -7.81 9.49
N GLU A 98 3.27 -8.47 8.42
CA GLU A 98 4.08 -8.66 7.21
C GLU A 98 4.38 -7.33 6.50
N GLY A 99 3.40 -6.43 6.45
CA GLY A 99 3.55 -5.12 5.80
C GLY A 99 4.29 -4.10 6.65
N GLY A 100 4.00 -4.05 7.93
CA GLY A 100 4.62 -3.10 8.86
C GLY A 100 6.03 -3.49 9.29
N TYR A 101 6.28 -4.79 9.40
CA TYR A 101 7.55 -5.31 9.94
C TYR A 101 8.14 -6.42 9.05
N PRO A 102 8.42 -6.14 7.76
CA PRO A 102 8.80 -7.19 6.81
C PRO A 102 10.08 -7.95 7.18
N VAL A 103 11.04 -7.29 7.82
CA VAL A 103 12.29 -7.95 8.26
C VAL A 103 12.00 -8.93 9.39
N LEU A 104 11.22 -8.51 10.39
CA LEU A 104 10.84 -9.37 11.51
C LEU A 104 9.97 -10.53 11.04
N ALA A 105 9.08 -10.29 10.11
CA ALA A 105 8.21 -11.34 9.54
C ALA A 105 9.04 -12.44 8.85
N LYS A 106 10.06 -12.06 8.08
CA LYS A 106 10.97 -13.02 7.44
C LYS A 106 11.73 -13.86 8.47
N VAL A 107 12.22 -13.23 9.54
CA VAL A 107 12.98 -13.93 10.59
C VAL A 107 12.04 -14.85 11.38
N ALA A 108 10.86 -14.37 11.76
CA ALA A 108 9.86 -15.16 12.49
C ALA A 108 9.47 -16.41 11.67
N LYS A 109 9.19 -16.22 10.39
CA LYS A 109 8.84 -17.32 9.47
C LYS A 109 9.96 -18.35 9.38
N ARG A 110 11.22 -17.91 9.25
CA ARG A 110 12.39 -18.79 9.17
C ARG A 110 12.59 -19.58 10.48
N LYS A 111 12.27 -18.96 11.62
CA LYS A 111 12.42 -19.61 12.95
C LYS A 111 11.17 -20.38 13.39
N GLY A 112 10.12 -20.39 12.60
CA GLY A 112 8.86 -21.06 12.93
C GLY A 112 8.13 -20.43 14.11
N LEU A 113 8.32 -19.12 14.32
CA LEU A 113 7.67 -18.39 15.41
C LEU A 113 6.32 -17.85 14.95
N PRO A 114 5.29 -17.88 15.81
CA PRO A 114 4.02 -17.26 15.49
C PRO A 114 4.20 -15.74 15.39
N TYR A 115 3.38 -15.13 14.55
CA TYR A 115 3.39 -13.66 14.44
C TYR A 115 2.74 -13.07 15.70
N PRO A 116 3.36 -12.05 16.28
CA PRO A 116 2.77 -11.34 17.42
C PRO A 116 1.65 -10.42 16.97
N ARG A 117 0.80 -10.03 17.89
CA ARG A 117 -0.27 -9.08 17.60
C ARG A 117 0.32 -7.68 17.40
N VAL A 118 -0.28 -6.94 16.46
CA VAL A 118 0.02 -5.52 16.24
C VAL A 118 -1.16 -4.72 16.79
N ASN A 119 -0.90 -3.81 17.71
CA ASN A 119 -1.94 -3.03 18.37
C ASN A 119 -2.44 -1.86 17.48
N GLU A 120 -3.39 -1.10 17.99
CA GLU A 120 -4.01 0.02 17.26
C GLU A 120 -3.04 1.16 16.94
N TYR A 121 -1.90 1.22 17.65
CA TYR A 121 -0.85 2.23 17.40
C TYR A 121 0.22 1.70 16.44
N GLY A 122 0.06 0.47 15.95
CA GLY A 122 1.01 -0.17 15.06
C GLY A 122 2.18 -0.83 15.76
N GLU A 123 2.15 -0.96 17.09
CA GLU A 123 3.23 -1.54 17.88
C GLU A 123 3.06 -3.05 18.05
N ILE A 124 4.19 -3.77 18.11
CA ILE A 124 4.24 -5.22 18.30
C ILE A 124 3.98 -5.55 19.78
N GLU A 125 2.99 -6.40 20.03
CA GLU A 125 2.71 -6.98 21.34
C GLU A 125 3.29 -8.38 21.39
N ALA A 126 4.55 -8.50 21.84
CA ALA A 126 5.25 -9.78 21.96
C ALA A 126 5.91 -9.88 23.34
N ASP A 127 5.94 -11.09 23.88
CA ASP A 127 6.55 -11.34 25.18
C ASP A 127 8.09 -11.38 25.08
N ALA A 128 8.75 -11.38 26.25
CA ALA A 128 10.20 -11.42 26.34
C ALA A 128 10.79 -12.69 25.69
N THR A 129 10.07 -13.81 25.75
CA THR A 129 10.48 -15.09 25.18
C THR A 129 10.54 -15.01 23.66
N TRP A 130 9.53 -14.38 23.05
CA TRP A 130 9.47 -14.16 21.60
C TRP A 130 10.67 -13.32 21.14
N TRP A 131 10.92 -12.22 21.85
CA TRP A 131 12.05 -11.32 21.54
C TRP A 131 13.39 -12.02 21.70
N ALA A 132 13.57 -12.79 22.78
CA ALA A 132 14.82 -13.56 23.01
C ALA A 132 15.05 -14.57 21.88
N THR A 133 14.01 -15.27 21.44
CA THR A 133 14.11 -16.24 20.33
C THR A 133 14.41 -15.54 19.01
N MET A 134 13.83 -14.37 18.78
CA MET A 134 14.11 -13.58 17.58
C MET A 134 15.57 -13.14 17.50
N GLN A 135 16.17 -12.79 18.64
CA GLN A 135 17.57 -12.33 18.74
C GLN A 135 18.57 -13.49 18.73
N ALA A 136 18.16 -14.67 19.22
CA ALA A 136 19.04 -15.84 19.28
C ALA A 136 19.56 -16.20 17.87
N GLY A 137 20.87 -16.37 17.73
CA GLY A 137 21.49 -16.69 16.46
C GLY A 137 21.85 -15.47 15.60
N ASN A 138 21.65 -14.27 16.13
CA ASN A 138 22.05 -13.05 15.45
C ASN A 138 23.37 -12.50 16.06
N GLU A 139 24.26 -13.39 16.54
CA GLU A 139 25.61 -12.97 16.93
C GLU A 139 26.30 -12.41 15.68
N PRO A 140 26.81 -11.19 15.72
CA PRO A 140 27.63 -10.67 14.62
C PRO A 140 28.83 -11.61 14.46
N GLY A 141 29.00 -12.13 13.28
CA GLY A 141 30.03 -13.08 12.95
C GLY A 141 31.38 -12.62 13.47
N ARG A 142 31.92 -13.37 14.44
CA ARG A 142 33.28 -13.18 14.90
C ARG A 142 34.18 -13.54 13.72
N LYS A 143 34.68 -12.53 13.04
CA LYS A 143 35.76 -12.73 12.06
C LYS A 143 36.93 -13.31 12.84
N ARG A 144 37.20 -14.60 12.70
CA ARG A 144 38.44 -15.18 13.17
C ARG A 144 39.56 -14.54 12.36
N CYS A 145 40.30 -13.66 13.01
CA CYS A 145 41.59 -13.22 12.49
C CYS A 145 42.51 -14.45 12.54
N ALA A 146 42.78 -15.02 11.40
CA ALA A 146 43.83 -16.02 11.27
C ALA A 146 45.17 -15.27 11.44
N THR A 147 45.77 -15.41 12.60
CA THR A 147 47.17 -15.06 12.79
C THR A 147 47.99 -16.13 12.10
N GLU A 148 48.37 -15.91 10.85
CA GLU A 148 49.45 -16.68 10.26
C GLU A 148 50.76 -16.22 10.90
N GLY A 149 51.29 -17.12 11.75
CA GLY A 149 52.63 -16.95 12.27
C GLY A 149 53.65 -17.24 11.18
N HIS A 150 54.44 -16.24 10.89
CA HIS A 150 55.59 -16.39 10.00
C HIS A 150 56.80 -16.76 10.87
N LYS A 151 57.39 -17.94 10.58
CA LYS A 151 58.77 -18.23 10.98
C LYS A 151 59.71 -17.64 9.93
#